data_49ad043e4f7dfe874fde0c282072408b
#
_entry.id   49ad043e4f7dfe874fde0c282072408b
#
_cell.length_a   1.000
_cell.length_b   1.000
_cell.length_c   1.000
_cell.angle_alpha   90.00
_cell.angle_beta   90.00
_cell.angle_gamma   90.00
#
_symmetry.space_group_name_H-M   'P 1'
#
loop_
_entity.id
_entity.type
_entity.pdbx_description
1 polymer ?
#
loop_
_entity_poly.entity_id
_entity_poly.type
_entity_poly.pdbx_seq_one_letter_code
_entity_poly.pdbx_strand_id
1 'polypeptide(L)'
;MNALRLSLWLTAAAVPIPQAAAQTASSAGEWSAYGRDAGGTRYSPLAQITRANVARLRLAWVYRTGDYLRDRGRFEAVPLVVDGTLYVSTPVGRVIALDPARGTERWRYDAQVSLEGDYGDFANRGVSTWLDPAARPDTQCRRRVFLATVDARLIALDGGTGLPCTDFGAAGTVDLAGGLRHAPAYHWEYGVTSPPAVVGGLVVVGSAVSDNQRVDAPEGVVRAFDTRTGKERWSWNPIPRALNAGAANAWSIL
;
A
#
# COMPACT_ATOMS: atom_id res chain seq x y z
N MET A 1 -42.93 -47.94 -35.28
CA MET A 1 -41.62 -47.78 -34.62
C MET A 1 -41.42 -46.30 -34.32
N ASN A 2 -41.81 -45.87 -33.11
CA ASN A 2 -41.74 -44.45 -32.68
C ASN A 2 -40.48 -44.28 -31.82
N ALA A 3 -39.53 -43.46 -32.31
CA ALA A 3 -38.34 -43.10 -31.56
C ALA A 3 -38.63 -41.86 -30.67
N LEU A 4 -38.63 -42.11 -29.35
CA LEU A 4 -38.71 -41.06 -28.35
C LEU A 4 -37.37 -40.28 -28.29
N ARG A 5 -37.37 -38.99 -28.60
CA ARG A 5 -36.22 -38.10 -28.39
C ARG A 5 -36.30 -37.53 -27.00
N LEU A 6 -35.36 -37.92 -26.13
CA LEU A 6 -35.17 -37.37 -24.81
C LEU A 6 -34.31 -36.10 -24.93
N SER A 7 -34.89 -34.93 -24.69
CA SER A 7 -34.15 -33.66 -24.64
C SER A 7 -33.69 -33.41 -23.19
N LEU A 8 -32.37 -33.51 -22.94
CA LEU A 8 -31.76 -33.11 -21.67
C LEU A 8 -31.64 -31.58 -21.65
N TRP A 9 -32.35 -30.94 -20.73
CA TRP A 9 -32.14 -29.54 -20.40
C TRP A 9 -31.05 -29.45 -19.31
N LEU A 10 -29.86 -28.91 -19.67
CA LEU A 10 -28.85 -28.51 -18.67
C LEU A 10 -29.27 -27.15 -18.09
N THR A 11 -29.68 -27.13 -16.83
CA THR A 11 -29.85 -25.91 -16.06
C THR A 11 -28.48 -25.50 -15.50
N ALA A 12 -27.89 -24.46 -16.07
CA ALA A 12 -26.70 -23.83 -15.52
C ALA A 12 -27.08 -23.08 -14.25
N ALA A 13 -26.67 -23.59 -13.09
CA ALA A 13 -26.80 -22.88 -11.82
C ALA A 13 -25.79 -21.70 -11.81
N ALA A 14 -26.31 -20.48 -11.87
CA ALA A 14 -25.49 -19.28 -11.68
C ALA A 14 -25.05 -19.22 -10.21
N VAL A 15 -23.75 -19.36 -9.96
CA VAL A 15 -23.16 -19.14 -8.63
C VAL A 15 -23.13 -17.63 -8.41
N PRO A 16 -23.77 -17.09 -7.35
CA PRO A 16 -23.69 -15.67 -7.07
C PRO A 16 -22.25 -15.31 -6.69
N ILE A 17 -21.61 -14.46 -7.50
CA ILE A 17 -20.33 -13.83 -7.15
C ILE A 17 -20.64 -12.84 -6.00
N PRO A 18 -20.03 -12.97 -4.82
CA PRO A 18 -20.23 -11.99 -3.76
C PRO A 18 -19.75 -10.62 -4.28
N GLN A 19 -20.67 -9.67 -4.40
CA GLN A 19 -20.33 -8.27 -4.64
C GLN A 19 -19.45 -7.82 -3.49
N ALA A 20 -18.19 -7.45 -3.79
CA ALA A 20 -17.34 -6.76 -2.83
C ALA A 20 -18.11 -5.54 -2.33
N ALA A 21 -18.27 -5.45 -1.01
CA ALA A 21 -18.94 -4.32 -0.38
C ALA A 21 -18.27 -3.04 -0.89
N ALA A 22 -19.02 -2.21 -1.60
CA ALA A 22 -18.54 -0.93 -2.09
C ALA A 22 -18.04 -0.13 -0.88
N GLN A 23 -16.77 0.27 -0.91
CA GLN A 23 -16.26 1.23 0.06
C GLN A 23 -17.20 2.44 0.01
N THR A 24 -17.73 2.82 1.16
CA THR A 24 -18.62 3.97 1.31
C THR A 24 -18.06 5.16 0.51
N ALA A 25 -18.93 5.80 -0.27
CA ALA A 25 -18.55 6.94 -1.10
C ALA A 25 -17.75 7.95 -0.26
N SER A 26 -16.50 8.16 -0.63
CA SER A 26 -15.63 9.13 0.01
C SER A 26 -16.31 10.50 0.00
N SER A 27 -16.27 11.23 1.11
CA SER A 27 -16.78 12.59 1.15
C SER A 27 -16.11 13.45 0.07
N ALA A 28 -16.77 14.48 -0.43
CA ALA A 28 -16.28 15.27 -1.56
C ALA A 28 -14.84 15.82 -1.35
N GLY A 29 -14.44 16.03 -0.10
CA GLY A 29 -13.11 16.54 0.27
C GLY A 29 -12.06 15.47 0.54
N GLU A 30 -12.40 14.19 0.51
CA GLU A 30 -11.45 13.13 0.82
C GLU A 30 -10.64 12.67 -0.38
N TRP A 31 -9.40 12.25 -0.09
CA TRP A 31 -8.48 11.61 -1.00
C TRP A 31 -7.94 10.34 -0.34
N SER A 32 -8.76 9.29 -0.32
CA SER A 32 -8.58 8.12 0.54
C SER A 32 -7.66 7.03 -0.03
N ALA A 33 -7.22 7.18 -1.27
CA ALA A 33 -6.31 6.25 -1.93
C ALA A 33 -5.31 7.01 -2.82
N TYR A 34 -4.23 6.37 -3.24
CA TYR A 34 -3.19 6.94 -4.10
C TYR A 34 -3.77 7.66 -5.34
N GLY A 35 -4.73 7.03 -6.01
CA GLY A 35 -5.45 7.60 -7.16
C GLY A 35 -6.77 8.26 -6.80
N ARG A 36 -7.03 8.60 -5.54
CA ARG A 36 -8.26 9.07 -4.92
C ARG A 36 -9.28 7.95 -4.67
N ASP A 37 -9.55 7.11 -5.64
CA ASP A 37 -10.52 6.02 -5.58
C ASP A 37 -9.91 4.72 -6.17
N ALA A 38 -10.65 3.62 -6.07
CA ALA A 38 -10.21 2.31 -6.58
C ALA A 38 -10.01 2.29 -8.11
N GLY A 39 -10.66 3.18 -8.84
CA GLY A 39 -10.48 3.34 -10.29
C GLY A 39 -9.27 4.20 -10.66
N GLY A 40 -8.60 4.83 -9.69
CA GLY A 40 -7.48 5.72 -9.93
C GLY A 40 -7.85 6.95 -10.75
N THR A 41 -9.08 7.46 -10.61
CA THR A 41 -9.63 8.53 -11.46
C THR A 41 -8.90 9.86 -11.30
N ARG A 42 -8.25 10.09 -10.14
CA ARG A 42 -7.56 11.34 -9.79
C ARG A 42 -8.46 12.58 -9.93
N TYR A 43 -9.76 12.38 -9.88
CA TYR A 43 -10.76 13.43 -10.02
C TYR A 43 -11.29 13.87 -8.67
N SER A 44 -11.32 15.17 -8.41
CA SER A 44 -12.00 15.76 -7.25
C SER A 44 -13.28 16.48 -7.70
N PRO A 45 -14.43 16.24 -7.05
CA PRO A 45 -15.66 16.97 -7.34
C PRO A 45 -15.69 18.37 -6.71
N LEU A 46 -14.63 18.78 -6.00
CA LEU A 46 -14.52 20.11 -5.41
C LEU A 46 -14.49 21.18 -6.50
N ALA A 47 -15.34 22.19 -6.40
CA ALA A 47 -15.54 23.23 -7.39
C ALA A 47 -15.22 24.66 -6.89
N GLN A 48 -14.61 24.79 -5.70
CA GLN A 48 -14.31 26.09 -5.11
C GLN A 48 -13.18 26.82 -5.89
N ILE A 49 -12.24 26.07 -6.49
CA ILE A 49 -11.19 26.64 -7.33
C ILE A 49 -11.68 26.62 -8.78
N THR A 50 -11.72 27.79 -9.39
CA THR A 50 -12.22 28.02 -10.75
C THR A 50 -11.22 28.83 -11.56
N ARG A 51 -11.45 28.93 -12.87
CA ARG A 51 -10.65 29.83 -13.75
C ARG A 51 -10.69 31.30 -13.29
N ALA A 52 -11.78 31.72 -12.67
CA ALA A 52 -11.94 33.10 -12.21
C ALA A 52 -11.20 33.43 -10.91
N ASN A 53 -10.83 32.42 -10.12
CA ASN A 53 -10.22 32.66 -8.80
C ASN A 53 -8.85 31.99 -8.60
N VAL A 54 -8.41 31.09 -9.49
CA VAL A 54 -7.15 30.36 -9.34
C VAL A 54 -5.93 31.30 -9.21
N ALA A 55 -5.92 32.43 -9.92
CA ALA A 55 -4.85 33.42 -9.83
C ALA A 55 -4.79 34.15 -8.46
N ARG A 56 -5.82 34.02 -7.65
CA ARG A 56 -5.90 34.64 -6.31
C ARG A 56 -5.53 33.68 -5.19
N LEU A 57 -5.14 32.44 -5.50
CA LEU A 57 -4.68 31.49 -4.48
C LEU A 57 -3.50 32.08 -3.71
N ARG A 58 -3.47 31.81 -2.43
CA ARG A 58 -2.40 32.18 -1.51
C ARG A 58 -1.92 30.94 -0.78
N LEU A 59 -0.64 30.89 -0.46
CA LEU A 59 -0.05 29.87 0.38
C LEU A 59 -0.73 29.90 1.76
N ALA A 60 -1.38 28.80 2.16
CA ALA A 60 -2.04 28.69 3.45
C ALA A 60 -1.04 28.33 4.56
N TRP A 61 -0.19 27.34 4.31
CA TRP A 61 0.82 26.89 5.25
C TRP A 61 1.93 26.10 4.54
N VAL A 62 3.03 25.89 5.24
CA VAL A 62 4.16 25.03 4.83
C VAL A 62 4.53 24.14 5.99
N TYR A 63 4.62 22.84 5.76
CA TYR A 63 5.18 21.90 6.71
C TYR A 63 6.55 21.42 6.22
N ARG A 64 7.57 21.50 7.09
CA ARG A 64 8.93 21.04 6.79
C ARG A 64 9.20 19.73 7.52
N THR A 65 9.34 18.63 6.78
CA THR A 65 9.59 17.30 7.34
C THR A 65 10.96 17.15 7.98
N GLY A 66 11.95 17.91 7.50
CA GLY A 66 13.35 17.76 7.85
C GLY A 66 14.06 16.60 7.13
N ASP A 67 13.35 15.85 6.30
CA ASP A 67 13.84 14.63 5.65
C ASP A 67 14.40 14.95 4.25
N TYR A 68 15.53 15.59 4.22
CA TYR A 68 16.23 15.87 2.97
C TYR A 68 17.49 14.98 2.88
N LEU A 69 17.46 14.03 1.96
CA LEU A 69 18.61 13.20 1.62
C LEU A 69 19.20 13.73 0.31
N ARG A 70 20.27 14.50 0.43
CA ARG A 70 20.97 15.07 -0.73
C ARG A 70 21.45 13.96 -1.64
N ASP A 71 21.07 14.04 -2.91
CA ASP A 71 21.49 13.14 -4.01
C ASP A 71 21.08 11.65 -3.86
N ARG A 72 20.34 11.29 -2.80
CA ARG A 72 19.96 9.89 -2.50
C ARG A 72 18.48 9.66 -2.33
N GLY A 73 17.70 10.65 -1.92
CA GLY A 73 16.29 10.51 -1.62
C GLY A 73 15.41 11.36 -2.54
N ARG A 74 14.24 10.81 -2.87
CA ARG A 74 13.23 11.52 -3.64
C ARG A 74 11.94 11.63 -2.85
N PHE A 75 11.40 12.84 -2.76
CA PHE A 75 10.12 13.09 -2.13
C PHE A 75 9.00 12.89 -3.16
N GLU A 76 8.47 11.67 -3.26
CA GLU A 76 7.51 11.25 -4.28
C GLU A 76 6.13 10.87 -3.68
N ALA A 77 5.96 11.06 -2.38
CA ALA A 77 4.74 10.65 -1.69
C ALA A 77 3.51 11.41 -2.16
N VAL A 78 2.42 10.69 -2.40
CA VAL A 78 1.09 11.25 -2.60
C VAL A 78 0.39 11.31 -1.24
N PRO A 79 0.05 12.52 -0.74
CA PRO A 79 -0.68 12.66 0.50
C PRO A 79 -2.09 12.10 0.41
N LEU A 80 -2.59 11.53 1.49
CA LEU A 80 -3.99 11.13 1.63
C LEU A 80 -4.72 12.08 2.56
N VAL A 81 -6.00 12.31 2.30
CA VAL A 81 -6.90 13.02 3.23
C VAL A 81 -8.04 12.08 3.58
N VAL A 82 -8.09 11.65 4.83
CA VAL A 82 -9.07 10.68 5.33
C VAL A 82 -9.53 11.07 6.72
N ASP A 83 -10.84 11.08 6.94
CA ASP A 83 -11.45 11.46 8.23
C ASP A 83 -10.89 12.80 8.76
N GLY A 84 -10.73 13.80 7.87
CA GLY A 84 -10.21 15.12 8.21
C GLY A 84 -8.74 15.15 8.67
N THR A 85 -7.96 14.11 8.36
CA THR A 85 -6.52 14.03 8.62
C THR A 85 -5.75 13.90 7.31
N LEU A 86 -4.70 14.69 7.14
CA LEU A 86 -3.78 14.56 6.03
C LEU A 86 -2.60 13.67 6.44
N TYR A 87 -2.41 12.55 5.76
CA TYR A 87 -1.28 11.65 5.96
C TYR A 87 -0.27 11.80 4.84
N VAL A 88 0.99 11.93 5.18
CA VAL A 88 2.10 11.97 4.24
C VAL A 88 3.25 11.11 4.75
N SER A 89 3.88 10.36 3.85
CA SER A 89 5.12 9.65 4.15
C SER A 89 6.33 10.39 3.62
N THR A 90 7.51 10.06 4.13
CA THR A 90 8.77 10.65 3.69
C THR A 90 9.72 9.57 3.15
N PRO A 91 10.73 9.94 2.36
CA PRO A 91 11.70 8.98 1.82
C PRO A 91 12.38 8.11 2.89
N VAL A 92 12.54 8.63 4.10
CA VAL A 92 13.18 7.92 5.23
C VAL A 92 12.22 7.05 6.04
N GLY A 93 11.00 6.81 5.53
CA GLY A 93 10.04 5.93 6.19
C GLY A 93 9.32 6.57 7.39
N ARG A 94 9.21 7.90 7.45
CA ARG A 94 8.30 8.54 8.42
C ARG A 94 6.90 8.64 7.86
N VAL A 95 5.91 8.54 8.75
CA VAL A 95 4.53 8.91 8.48
C VAL A 95 4.16 10.09 9.36
N ILE A 96 3.58 11.12 8.77
CA ILE A 96 3.22 12.35 9.44
C ILE A 96 1.73 12.59 9.21
N ALA A 97 0.99 12.81 10.28
CA ALA A 97 -0.42 13.19 10.24
C ALA A 97 -0.56 14.67 10.58
N LEU A 98 -1.21 15.41 9.69
CA LEU A 98 -1.39 16.85 9.80
C LEU A 98 -2.88 17.22 9.84
N ASP A 99 -3.18 18.34 10.47
CA ASP A 99 -4.43 19.07 10.23
C ASP A 99 -4.39 19.67 8.81
N PRO A 100 -5.27 19.28 7.89
CA PRO A 100 -5.19 19.74 6.51
C PRO A 100 -5.47 21.24 6.35
N ALA A 101 -6.22 21.86 7.28
CA ALA A 101 -6.55 23.28 7.21
C ALA A 101 -5.42 24.17 7.75
N ARG A 102 -4.65 23.68 8.73
CA ARG A 102 -3.65 24.46 9.46
C ARG A 102 -2.21 24.04 9.20
N GLY A 103 -1.99 22.81 8.66
CA GLY A 103 -0.67 22.22 8.50
C GLY A 103 0.03 21.89 9.83
N THR A 104 -0.71 21.87 10.95
CA THR A 104 -0.16 21.50 12.25
C THR A 104 -0.08 20.00 12.40
N GLU A 105 1.04 19.52 12.98
CA GLU A 105 1.26 18.11 13.22
C GLU A 105 0.31 17.59 14.31
N ARG A 106 -0.36 16.47 14.02
CA ARG A 106 -1.15 15.71 14.99
C ARG A 106 -0.32 14.63 15.64
N TRP A 107 0.43 13.87 14.81
CA TRP A 107 1.37 12.87 15.25
C TRP A 107 2.40 12.58 14.16
N ARG A 108 3.49 11.95 14.56
CA ARG A 108 4.54 11.44 13.68
C ARG A 108 4.97 10.06 14.14
N TYR A 109 5.19 9.18 13.18
CA TYR A 109 5.83 7.88 13.36
C TYR A 109 7.13 7.84 12.56
N ASP A 110 8.19 7.29 13.15
CA ASP A 110 9.48 7.07 12.48
C ASP A 110 9.75 5.57 12.42
N ALA A 111 9.81 5.01 11.21
CA ALA A 111 10.13 3.60 11.00
C ALA A 111 11.62 3.28 11.27
N GLN A 112 12.44 4.28 11.52
CA GLN A 112 13.89 4.12 11.80
C GLN A 112 14.60 3.29 10.72
N VAL A 113 14.33 3.61 9.45
CA VAL A 113 15.04 3.01 8.32
C VAL A 113 16.51 3.41 8.39
N SER A 114 17.41 2.43 8.26
CA SER A 114 18.84 2.73 8.22
C SER A 114 19.19 3.58 7.00
N LEU A 115 19.89 4.68 7.22
CA LEU A 115 20.34 5.56 6.14
C LEU A 115 21.69 5.13 5.55
N GLU A 116 22.31 4.10 6.08
CA GLU A 116 23.60 3.57 5.61
C GLU A 116 23.46 2.61 4.41
N GLY A 117 22.23 2.11 4.17
CA GLY A 117 21.96 1.18 3.08
C GLY A 117 21.99 1.85 1.71
N ASP A 118 22.37 1.09 0.70
CA ASP A 118 22.29 1.46 -0.71
C ASP A 118 20.99 0.89 -1.33
N TYR A 119 19.88 1.51 -1.01
CA TYR A 119 18.56 1.05 -1.44
C TYR A 119 18.26 1.32 -2.93
N GLY A 120 19.22 1.77 -3.70
CA GLY A 120 19.03 2.11 -5.11
C GLY A 120 18.09 3.28 -5.35
N ASP A 121 16.88 3.22 -4.80
CA ASP A 121 15.88 4.30 -4.85
C ASP A 121 15.35 4.56 -3.43
N PHE A 122 15.92 5.56 -2.76
CA PHE A 122 15.50 5.97 -1.42
C PHE A 122 14.20 6.78 -1.52
N ALA A 123 13.12 6.08 -1.79
CA ALA A 123 11.81 6.67 -2.01
C ALA A 123 10.71 5.95 -1.23
N ASN A 124 9.72 6.70 -0.80
CA ASN A 124 8.44 6.18 -0.34
C ASN A 124 7.33 6.98 -1.02
N ARG A 125 6.47 6.31 -1.80
CA ARG A 125 5.47 6.96 -2.64
C ARG A 125 4.12 7.16 -1.95
N GLY A 126 4.00 6.78 -0.68
CA GLY A 126 2.79 7.03 0.09
C GLY A 126 2.45 5.91 1.07
N VAL A 127 1.36 6.15 1.76
CA VAL A 127 0.71 5.19 2.66
C VAL A 127 -0.65 4.80 2.10
N SER A 128 -1.28 3.79 2.70
CA SER A 128 -2.69 3.50 2.48
C SER A 128 -3.45 3.43 3.79
N THR A 129 -4.78 3.52 3.73
CA THR A 129 -5.62 3.46 4.92
C THR A 129 -6.71 2.40 4.79
N TRP A 130 -7.10 1.86 5.92
CA TRP A 130 -8.23 0.94 6.05
C TRP A 130 -9.05 1.24 7.29
N LEU A 131 -10.37 1.23 7.17
CA LEU A 131 -11.29 1.32 8.29
C LEU A 131 -11.83 -0.07 8.59
N ASP A 132 -11.67 -0.54 9.81
CA ASP A 132 -12.27 -1.79 10.25
C ASP A 132 -13.78 -1.63 10.42
N PRO A 133 -14.61 -2.25 9.54
CA PRO A 133 -16.05 -2.10 9.64
C PRO A 133 -16.66 -2.84 10.84
N ALA A 134 -15.92 -3.79 11.43
CA ALA A 134 -16.38 -4.57 12.58
C ALA A 134 -15.98 -3.95 13.92
N ALA A 135 -15.00 -3.05 13.94
CA ALA A 135 -14.56 -2.39 15.16
C ALA A 135 -15.54 -1.27 15.57
N ARG A 136 -15.77 -1.15 16.88
CA ARG A 136 -16.59 -0.05 17.42
C ARG A 136 -15.91 1.31 17.16
N PRO A 137 -16.70 2.40 17.07
CA PRO A 137 -16.14 3.75 17.08
C PRO A 137 -15.16 3.94 18.24
N ASP A 138 -14.13 4.76 18.06
CA ASP A 138 -13.11 5.10 19.05
C ASP A 138 -12.22 3.93 19.53
N THR A 139 -12.35 2.74 18.93
CA THR A 139 -11.43 1.63 19.19
C THR A 139 -10.08 1.92 18.54
N GLN A 140 -9.00 1.73 19.30
CA GLN A 140 -7.63 1.80 18.78
C GLN A 140 -7.48 0.88 17.57
N CYS A 141 -6.75 1.35 16.55
CA CYS A 141 -6.55 0.63 15.28
C CYS A 141 -7.82 0.31 14.48
N ARG A 142 -8.95 0.96 14.79
CA ARG A 142 -10.12 0.90 13.91
C ARG A 142 -9.79 1.55 12.55
N ARG A 143 -9.16 2.73 12.52
CA ARG A 143 -8.52 3.27 11.32
C ARG A 143 -7.05 2.88 11.33
N ARG A 144 -6.61 2.13 10.34
CA ARG A 144 -5.21 1.76 10.16
C ARG A 144 -4.59 2.56 9.03
N VAL A 145 -3.33 2.94 9.23
CA VAL A 145 -2.45 3.50 8.20
C VAL A 145 -1.36 2.46 7.95
N PHE A 146 -1.24 2.00 6.71
CA PHE A 146 -0.22 1.03 6.30
C PHE A 146 0.93 1.74 5.61
N LEU A 147 2.12 1.51 6.13
CA LEU A 147 3.40 1.93 5.56
C LEU A 147 4.18 0.70 5.11
N ALA A 148 4.64 0.67 3.88
CA ALA A 148 5.66 -0.26 3.44
C ALA A 148 6.99 0.47 3.29
N THR A 149 8.09 -0.16 3.70
CA THR A 149 9.40 0.50 3.81
C THR A 149 10.41 -0.09 2.84
N VAL A 150 11.44 0.69 2.53
CA VAL A 150 12.55 0.26 1.66
C VAL A 150 13.38 -0.86 2.27
N ASP A 151 13.34 -1.06 3.60
CA ASP A 151 13.97 -2.16 4.32
C ASP A 151 13.01 -3.34 4.57
N ALA A 152 12.05 -3.55 3.67
CA ALA A 152 11.18 -4.72 3.61
C ALA A 152 10.26 -4.93 4.82
N ARG A 153 9.69 -3.89 5.40
CA ARG A 153 8.67 -4.00 6.45
C ARG A 153 7.32 -3.48 5.99
N LEU A 154 6.26 -4.16 6.40
CA LEU A 154 4.89 -3.65 6.32
C LEU A 154 4.41 -3.33 7.73
N ILE A 155 4.09 -2.07 7.98
CA ILE A 155 3.78 -1.54 9.30
C ILE A 155 2.34 -1.04 9.31
N ALA A 156 1.58 -1.40 10.35
CA ALA A 156 0.23 -0.91 10.58
C ALA A 156 0.22 0.04 11.78
N LEU A 157 -0.23 1.27 11.55
CA LEU A 157 -0.33 2.32 12.56
C LEU A 157 -1.79 2.66 12.83
N ASP A 158 -2.09 3.03 14.06
CA ASP A 158 -3.38 3.64 14.41
C ASP A 158 -3.51 5.03 13.79
N GLY A 159 -4.58 5.26 13.05
CA GLY A 159 -4.77 6.51 12.30
C GLY A 159 -4.94 7.74 13.18
N GLY A 160 -5.42 7.58 14.41
CA GLY A 160 -5.60 8.68 15.35
C GLY A 160 -4.35 9.07 16.13
N THR A 161 -3.49 8.10 16.43
CA THR A 161 -2.36 8.28 17.37
C THR A 161 -1.00 8.06 16.74
N GLY A 162 -0.91 7.36 15.60
CA GLY A 162 0.37 6.97 15.00
C GLY A 162 1.09 5.82 15.72
N LEU A 163 0.51 5.26 16.76
CA LEU A 163 1.09 4.12 17.46
C LEU A 163 0.93 2.83 16.63
N PRO A 164 1.89 1.89 16.68
CA PRO A 164 1.77 0.60 16.03
C PRO A 164 0.55 -0.19 16.50
N CYS A 165 -0.17 -0.82 15.56
CA CYS A 165 -1.27 -1.72 15.85
C CYS A 165 -0.71 -3.08 16.25
N THR A 166 -0.60 -3.34 17.55
CA THR A 166 0.12 -4.51 18.11
C THR A 166 -0.49 -5.87 17.76
N ASP A 167 -1.72 -5.90 17.28
CA ASP A 167 -2.42 -7.08 16.76
C ASP A 167 -2.04 -7.43 15.30
N PHE A 168 -1.24 -6.57 14.64
CA PHE A 168 -0.77 -6.78 13.27
C PHE A 168 0.67 -7.29 13.26
N GLY A 169 0.89 -8.51 12.75
CA GLY A 169 2.21 -9.14 12.67
C GLY A 169 2.90 -9.23 14.03
N ALA A 170 4.16 -8.91 14.08
CA ALA A 170 4.93 -8.81 15.31
C ALA A 170 4.93 -7.34 15.79
N ALA A 171 4.13 -7.04 16.81
CA ALA A 171 4.02 -5.70 17.42
C ALA A 171 3.76 -4.56 16.40
N GLY A 172 2.86 -4.79 15.45
CA GLY A 172 2.49 -3.81 14.42
C GLY A 172 3.25 -3.93 13.10
N THR A 173 4.11 -4.94 12.96
CA THR A 173 5.01 -5.07 11.80
C THR A 173 5.04 -6.48 11.25
N VAL A 174 5.05 -6.58 9.92
CA VAL A 174 5.34 -7.81 9.17
C VAL A 174 6.68 -7.64 8.46
N ASP A 175 7.58 -8.61 8.62
CA ASP A 175 8.80 -8.73 7.84
C ASP A 175 8.47 -9.27 6.45
N LEU A 176 8.73 -8.47 5.41
CA LEU A 176 8.47 -8.83 4.03
C LEU A 176 9.65 -9.59 3.39
N ALA A 177 10.83 -9.59 3.99
CA ALA A 177 11.96 -10.40 3.54
C ALA A 177 11.82 -11.87 3.96
N GLY A 178 11.02 -12.13 5.01
CA GLY A 178 10.75 -13.48 5.47
C GLY A 178 9.97 -14.31 4.45
N GLY A 179 10.34 -15.59 4.29
CA GLY A 179 9.64 -16.55 3.43
C GLY A 179 9.94 -16.42 1.93
N LEU A 180 10.86 -15.56 1.52
CA LEU A 180 11.38 -15.51 0.16
C LEU A 180 12.22 -16.77 -0.14
N ARG A 181 12.20 -17.22 -1.39
CA ARG A 181 12.99 -18.39 -1.83
C ARG A 181 14.49 -18.12 -1.73
N HIS A 182 14.92 -16.94 -2.13
CA HIS A 182 16.28 -16.44 -1.94
C HIS A 182 16.23 -15.30 -0.94
N ALA A 183 16.90 -15.49 0.19
CA ALA A 183 17.02 -14.44 1.18
C ALA A 183 17.83 -13.26 0.64
N PRO A 184 17.48 -12.02 0.99
CA PRO A 184 18.33 -10.88 0.68
C PRO A 184 19.71 -11.07 1.30
N ALA A 185 20.77 -10.83 0.51
CA ALA A 185 22.15 -10.83 1.02
C ALA A 185 22.43 -9.58 1.86
N TYR A 186 21.71 -8.50 1.57
CA TYR A 186 21.80 -7.22 2.26
C TYR A 186 20.40 -6.70 2.55
N HIS A 187 20.21 -5.97 3.63
CA HIS A 187 18.91 -5.43 4.04
C HIS A 187 18.31 -4.41 3.05
N TRP A 188 19.09 -3.91 2.10
CA TRP A 188 18.62 -3.02 1.01
C TRP A 188 18.39 -3.73 -0.33
N GLU A 189 18.63 -5.04 -0.39
CA GLU A 189 18.44 -5.81 -1.64
C GLU A 189 16.97 -6.05 -1.97
N TYR A 190 16.11 -6.01 -0.97
CA TYR A 190 14.66 -6.21 -1.11
C TYR A 190 13.89 -5.21 -0.24
N GLY A 191 12.91 -4.56 -0.81
CA GLY A 191 12.11 -3.57 -0.10
C GLY A 191 10.84 -3.19 -0.84
N VAL A 192 10.18 -2.13 -0.38
CA VAL A 192 8.97 -1.60 -1.01
C VAL A 192 9.03 -0.08 -1.05
N THR A 193 8.85 0.49 -2.23
CA THR A 193 8.82 1.95 -2.44
C THR A 193 7.41 2.46 -2.76
N SER A 194 6.50 1.58 -3.19
CA SER A 194 5.13 1.92 -3.54
C SER A 194 4.21 1.90 -2.33
N PRO A 195 3.14 2.72 -2.31
CA PRO A 195 2.12 2.59 -1.28
C PRO A 195 1.45 1.22 -1.37
N PRO A 196 1.14 0.57 -0.23
CA PRO A 196 0.33 -0.64 -0.23
C PRO A 196 -1.03 -0.40 -0.88
N ALA A 197 -1.61 -1.41 -1.52
CA ALA A 197 -2.98 -1.36 -2.00
C ALA A 197 -3.92 -2.05 -1.01
N VAL A 198 -5.04 -1.41 -0.67
CA VAL A 198 -6.05 -2.01 0.21
C VAL A 198 -7.25 -2.45 -0.61
N VAL A 199 -7.58 -3.74 -0.53
CA VAL A 199 -8.71 -4.34 -1.24
C VAL A 199 -9.51 -5.18 -0.25
N GLY A 200 -10.69 -4.69 0.13
CA GLY A 200 -11.52 -5.32 1.17
C GLY A 200 -10.76 -5.46 2.50
N GLY A 201 -10.60 -6.67 2.98
CA GLY A 201 -9.84 -6.99 4.20
C GLY A 201 -8.38 -7.37 3.96
N LEU A 202 -7.81 -7.03 2.81
CA LEU A 202 -6.44 -7.34 2.45
C LEU A 202 -5.62 -6.07 2.22
N VAL A 203 -4.38 -6.08 2.68
CA VAL A 203 -3.34 -5.12 2.30
C VAL A 203 -2.34 -5.85 1.40
N VAL A 204 -2.17 -5.32 0.18
CA VAL A 204 -1.36 -5.93 -0.87
C VAL A 204 -0.12 -5.08 -1.11
N VAL A 205 1.03 -5.71 -1.15
CA VAL A 205 2.32 -5.07 -1.41
C VAL A 205 3.02 -5.76 -2.58
N GLY A 206 3.63 -4.96 -3.43
CA GLY A 206 4.63 -5.43 -4.38
C GLY A 206 6.01 -5.43 -3.74
N SER A 207 7.03 -5.48 -4.57
CA SER A 207 8.42 -5.47 -4.11
C SER A 207 9.30 -4.65 -5.04
N ALA A 208 10.34 -4.06 -4.48
CA ALA A 208 11.48 -3.51 -5.17
C ALA A 208 12.68 -4.41 -4.85
N VAL A 209 13.34 -4.91 -5.88
CA VAL A 209 14.50 -5.81 -5.77
C VAL A 209 15.68 -5.10 -6.41
N SER A 210 16.85 -5.12 -5.77
CA SER A 210 18.08 -4.67 -6.40
C SER A 210 18.43 -5.63 -7.53
N ASP A 211 18.35 -5.13 -8.76
CA ASP A 211 18.62 -5.90 -9.97
C ASP A 211 20.11 -5.84 -10.36
N ASN A 212 20.49 -6.69 -11.33
CA ASN A 212 21.83 -6.73 -11.90
C ASN A 212 22.99 -6.98 -10.90
N GLN A 213 22.68 -7.46 -9.68
CA GLN A 213 23.71 -7.71 -8.66
C GLN A 213 24.16 -9.18 -8.65
N ARG A 214 23.22 -10.11 -8.72
CA ARG A 214 23.47 -11.54 -8.68
C ARG A 214 22.33 -12.36 -9.28
N VAL A 215 22.60 -13.62 -9.66
CA VAL A 215 21.61 -14.50 -10.33
C VAL A 215 20.57 -15.04 -9.35
N ASP A 216 20.95 -15.25 -8.10
CA ASP A 216 20.14 -15.78 -7.01
C ASP A 216 19.57 -14.67 -6.10
N ALA A 217 19.35 -13.48 -6.67
CA ALA A 217 18.68 -12.37 -5.99
C ALA A 217 17.26 -12.75 -5.53
N PRO A 218 16.73 -12.07 -4.50
CA PRO A 218 15.34 -12.25 -4.09
C PRO A 218 14.38 -12.10 -5.27
N GLU A 219 13.35 -12.93 -5.29
CA GLU A 219 12.29 -12.80 -6.29
C GLU A 219 11.35 -11.62 -6.00
N GLY A 220 10.95 -10.92 -7.05
CA GLY A 220 9.95 -9.86 -6.98
C GLY A 220 8.55 -10.43 -6.84
N VAL A 221 8.07 -10.62 -5.62
CA VAL A 221 6.75 -11.20 -5.32
C VAL A 221 5.72 -10.13 -4.96
N VAL A 222 4.45 -10.40 -5.30
CA VAL A 222 3.30 -9.67 -4.79
C VAL A 222 2.67 -10.48 -3.67
N ARG A 223 2.44 -9.86 -2.51
CA ARG A 223 1.92 -10.54 -1.32
C ARG A 223 0.72 -9.80 -0.74
N ALA A 224 -0.25 -10.53 -0.26
CA ALA A 224 -1.42 -9.99 0.41
C ALA A 224 -1.49 -10.48 1.86
N PHE A 225 -1.77 -9.54 2.75
CA PHE A 225 -1.87 -9.78 4.18
C PHE A 225 -3.25 -9.37 4.68
N ASP A 226 -3.75 -10.08 5.67
CA ASP A 226 -4.96 -9.70 6.38
C ASP A 226 -4.77 -8.33 7.07
N THR A 227 -5.70 -7.41 6.86
CA THR A 227 -5.58 -6.02 7.36
C THR A 227 -5.60 -5.90 8.88
N ARG A 228 -6.16 -6.88 9.61
CA ARG A 228 -6.19 -6.88 11.09
C ARG A 228 -4.95 -7.53 11.68
N THR A 229 -4.61 -8.71 11.17
CA THR A 229 -3.65 -9.59 11.82
C THR A 229 -2.27 -9.58 11.20
N GLY A 230 -2.12 -9.04 9.98
CA GLY A 230 -0.87 -9.13 9.23
C GLY A 230 -0.53 -10.55 8.76
N LYS A 231 -1.45 -11.52 8.93
CA LYS A 231 -1.23 -12.87 8.44
C LYS A 231 -1.26 -12.89 6.92
N GLU A 232 -0.25 -13.50 6.29
CA GLU A 232 -0.23 -13.69 4.84
C GLU A 232 -1.42 -14.55 4.40
N ARG A 233 -2.13 -14.10 3.37
CA ARG A 233 -3.29 -14.78 2.79
C ARG A 233 -2.95 -15.43 1.47
N TRP A 234 -2.11 -14.81 0.69
CA TRP A 234 -1.56 -15.34 -0.55
C TRP A 234 -0.29 -14.60 -0.96
N SER A 235 0.52 -15.26 -1.78
CA SER A 235 1.63 -14.65 -2.52
C SER A 235 1.57 -15.08 -3.97
N TRP A 236 2.02 -14.20 -4.84
CA TRP A 236 2.14 -14.46 -6.27
C TRP A 236 3.53 -14.09 -6.75
N ASN A 237 4.19 -15.07 -7.37
CA ASN A 237 5.49 -14.86 -7.99
C ASN A 237 5.30 -14.78 -9.51
N PRO A 238 5.64 -13.66 -10.16
CA PRO A 238 5.53 -13.50 -11.61
C PRO A 238 6.48 -14.43 -12.38
N ILE A 239 7.53 -14.95 -11.71
CA ILE A 239 8.47 -15.89 -12.30
C ILE A 239 8.06 -17.31 -11.90
N PRO A 240 7.62 -18.17 -12.85
CA PRO A 240 7.21 -19.53 -12.55
C PRO A 240 8.36 -20.36 -11.94
N ARG A 241 8.02 -21.18 -10.94
CA ARG A 241 9.01 -22.05 -10.28
C ARG A 241 9.41 -23.28 -11.12
N ALA A 242 8.57 -23.67 -12.08
CA ALA A 242 8.81 -24.83 -12.93
C ALA A 242 9.48 -24.40 -14.24
N LEU A 243 10.61 -25.01 -14.59
CA LEU A 243 11.35 -24.77 -15.83
C LEU A 243 10.48 -24.98 -17.10
N ASN A 244 9.35 -25.69 -17.00
CA ASN A 244 8.43 -26.01 -18.10
C ASN A 244 7.27 -25.04 -18.24
N ALA A 245 7.18 -24.00 -17.44
CA ALA A 245 6.02 -23.10 -17.40
C ALA A 245 6.08 -21.96 -18.44
N GLY A 246 6.88 -22.07 -19.46
CA GLY A 246 6.86 -21.17 -20.64
C GLY A 246 7.31 -19.72 -20.41
N ALA A 247 7.61 -19.35 -19.17
CA ALA A 247 8.08 -18.02 -18.80
C ALA A 247 9.28 -18.12 -17.83
N ALA A 248 10.19 -19.06 -18.12
CA ALA A 248 11.48 -19.06 -17.43
C ALA A 248 12.15 -17.71 -17.69
N ASN A 249 12.50 -17.01 -16.62
CA ASN A 249 13.28 -15.78 -16.71
C ASN A 249 14.51 -16.05 -17.59
N ALA A 250 14.74 -15.22 -18.59
CA ALA A 250 15.89 -15.33 -19.49
C ALA A 250 17.23 -15.35 -18.72
N TRP A 251 17.26 -14.85 -17.50
CA TRP A 251 18.42 -14.84 -16.60
C TRP A 251 18.64 -16.16 -15.82
N SER A 252 17.65 -17.06 -15.78
CA SER A 252 17.78 -18.36 -15.10
C SER A 252 18.34 -19.47 -16.00
N ILE A 253 18.73 -19.16 -17.23
CA ILE A 253 19.19 -20.11 -18.24
C ILE A 253 20.71 -20.02 -18.46
N LEU A 254 21.39 -19.12 -17.78
CA LEU A 254 22.85 -18.95 -17.86
C LEU A 254 23.56 -19.64 -16.71
#